data_216bb815b8f6652e3135b2d9c1518a5b
#
_entry.id   216bb815b8f6652e3135b2d9c1518a5b
#
_cell.length_a   1.000
_cell.length_b   1.000
_cell.length_c   1.000
_cell.angle_alpha   90.00
_cell.angle_beta   90.00
_cell.angle_gamma   90.00
#
_symmetry.space_group_name_H-M   'P 1'
#
loop_
_entity.id
_entity.type
_entity.pdbx_description
1 polymer ?
#
loop_
_entity_poly.entity_id
_entity_poly.type
_entity_poly.pdbx_seq_one_letter_code
_entity_poly.pdbx_strand_id
1 'polypeptide(L)'
;MTILTQTCTPFEGQKPGTSGLRKKTRVYMQPGYVECFVQSTFNAIGGIAGKTLVIGGDGRYFNAEAIQTILRMASANGAALALVGQGGLLSTPAASNLIRQRGADGGLILSASHNPGGADEDFGLKYNISNGGPAPEAITDAIFEQTKSISSYKTLDTPDIDLGQIGTVALGDMAVEIVDPVEDYAALMEELFDFDALRELFASGFSMKFDAMHAVTGPYATTILENTLGAPAGTVMNGVPSVDFGKGHPDPNPIWAKPLVDLVMSDDGPDFAAASDGDGDRNMILGKGIYVTPSDSLAMLAANAHLAPGYERGIAGVARSMPTSGACDRVAEALAVECFETPTGWKFFGNLLDAGRVTLCGEESAGTGSDHVREKDGLWAVLLWLNILAVRKMSVKDMLQDHWQTYGRNYYSRHDYEAVDTAAANRLMADLTAKLDDLAGQTFGACTVASAD
;
A
#
# COMPACT_ATOMS: atom_id res chain seq x y z
N MET A 1 -32.07 5.88 -18.21
CA MET A 1 -31.26 6.60 -17.21
C MET A 1 -30.91 7.98 -17.82
N THR A 2 -30.95 9.03 -17.03
CA THR A 2 -30.74 10.40 -17.53
C THR A 2 -29.42 10.95 -17.02
N ILE A 3 -28.59 11.49 -17.91
CA ILE A 3 -27.38 12.21 -17.52
C ILE A 3 -27.79 13.59 -17.01
N LEU A 4 -27.40 13.91 -15.80
CA LEU A 4 -27.60 15.21 -15.18
C LEU A 4 -26.26 15.97 -15.14
N THR A 5 -26.32 17.27 -15.44
CA THR A 5 -25.23 18.21 -15.17
C THR A 5 -25.63 19.04 -13.96
N GLN A 6 -24.93 18.85 -12.85
CA GLN A 6 -25.15 19.55 -11.59
C GLN A 6 -24.16 20.70 -11.45
N THR A 7 -24.64 21.86 -11.06
CA THR A 7 -23.76 22.99 -10.71
C THR A 7 -23.10 22.74 -9.35
N CYS A 8 -21.86 23.16 -9.19
CA CYS A 8 -21.14 23.10 -7.93
C CYS A 8 -20.25 24.32 -7.73
N THR A 9 -19.81 24.52 -6.52
CA THR A 9 -18.78 25.49 -6.15
C THR A 9 -17.52 24.75 -5.70
N PRO A 10 -16.33 25.27 -6.03
CA PRO A 10 -15.08 24.71 -5.55
C PRO A 10 -15.03 24.56 -4.02
N PHE A 11 -14.48 23.45 -3.56
CA PHE A 11 -14.15 23.26 -2.15
C PHE A 11 -12.70 23.65 -1.89
N GLU A 12 -12.45 24.40 -0.83
CA GLU A 12 -11.08 24.73 -0.44
C GLU A 12 -10.30 23.48 0.02
N GLY A 13 -9.01 23.44 -0.33
CA GLY A 13 -8.09 22.43 0.19
C GLY A 13 -8.25 21.03 -0.40
N GLN A 14 -8.88 20.84 -1.56
CA GLN A 14 -8.91 19.58 -2.30
C GLN A 14 -7.57 19.31 -3.02
N LYS A 15 -6.44 19.51 -2.31
CA LYS A 15 -5.09 19.27 -2.84
C LYS A 15 -4.67 17.83 -2.52
N PRO A 16 -4.44 16.98 -3.54
CA PRO A 16 -3.88 15.66 -3.31
C PRO A 16 -2.47 15.75 -2.72
N GLY A 17 -2.18 14.87 -1.77
CA GLY A 17 -0.81 14.62 -1.30
C GLY A 17 -0.13 13.54 -2.15
N THR A 18 0.99 12.99 -1.67
CA THR A 18 1.73 11.90 -2.32
C THR A 18 0.92 10.61 -2.47
N SER A 19 -0.08 10.40 -1.61
CA SER A 19 -0.96 9.22 -1.60
C SER A 19 -2.44 9.60 -1.73
N GLY A 20 -2.75 10.58 -2.57
CA GLY A 20 -4.11 11.04 -2.83
C GLY A 20 -4.61 12.14 -1.88
N LEU A 21 -5.89 12.48 -2.01
CA LEU A 21 -6.58 13.43 -1.15
C LEU A 21 -7.06 12.71 0.12
N ARG A 22 -6.60 13.16 1.30
CA ARG A 22 -7.04 12.64 2.60
C ARG A 22 -7.68 13.73 3.42
N LYS A 23 -8.86 13.47 3.97
CA LYS A 23 -9.62 14.37 4.86
C LYS A 23 -10.45 13.52 5.80
N LYS A 24 -11.04 14.17 6.84
CA LYS A 24 -12.04 13.51 7.67
C LYS A 24 -13.23 13.04 6.83
N THR A 25 -13.79 11.88 7.15
CA THR A 25 -14.92 11.27 6.44
C THR A 25 -16.10 12.24 6.33
N ARG A 26 -16.41 12.99 7.41
CA ARG A 26 -17.46 14.01 7.38
C ARG A 26 -17.23 15.11 6.34
N VAL A 27 -15.98 15.39 5.97
CA VAL A 27 -15.69 16.36 4.89
C VAL A 27 -16.06 15.76 3.55
N TYR A 28 -15.72 14.50 3.32
CA TYR A 28 -16.09 13.76 2.11
C TYR A 28 -17.60 13.57 1.95
N MET A 29 -18.32 13.42 3.06
CA MET A 29 -19.78 13.28 3.07
C MET A 29 -20.53 14.57 2.78
N GLN A 30 -19.86 15.73 2.65
CA GLN A 30 -20.52 16.96 2.24
C GLN A 30 -21.05 16.80 0.81
N PRO A 31 -22.28 17.24 0.54
CA PRO A 31 -22.87 17.17 -0.80
C PRO A 31 -21.96 17.83 -1.86
N GLY A 32 -21.62 17.09 -2.90
CA GLY A 32 -20.79 17.58 -3.99
C GLY A 32 -19.27 17.49 -3.75
N TYR A 33 -18.79 17.12 -2.56
CA TYR A 33 -17.36 17.09 -2.26
C TYR A 33 -16.63 16.01 -3.07
N VAL A 34 -17.15 14.78 -3.05
CA VAL A 34 -16.61 13.66 -3.87
C VAL A 34 -16.72 13.99 -5.35
N GLU A 35 -17.90 14.46 -5.74
CA GLU A 35 -18.21 14.74 -7.14
C GLU A 35 -17.31 15.83 -7.73
N CYS A 36 -17.05 16.90 -6.99
CA CYS A 36 -16.12 17.95 -7.43
C CYS A 36 -14.70 17.41 -7.63
N PHE A 37 -14.20 16.60 -6.71
CA PHE A 37 -12.86 16.03 -6.81
C PHE A 37 -12.75 15.01 -7.96
N VAL A 38 -13.73 14.14 -8.10
CA VAL A 38 -13.77 13.12 -9.16
C VAL A 38 -13.90 13.76 -10.54
N GLN A 39 -14.79 14.74 -10.70
CA GLN A 39 -14.91 15.46 -11.99
C GLN A 39 -13.64 16.23 -12.31
N SER A 40 -13.00 16.85 -11.32
CA SER A 40 -11.72 17.52 -11.50
C SER A 40 -10.62 16.55 -11.94
N THR A 41 -10.62 15.34 -11.39
CA THR A 41 -9.72 14.27 -11.82
C THR A 41 -9.97 13.89 -13.27
N PHE A 42 -11.23 13.64 -13.66
CA PHE A 42 -11.57 13.31 -15.03
C PHE A 42 -11.19 14.43 -16.02
N ASN A 43 -11.41 15.67 -15.65
CA ASN A 43 -11.02 16.83 -16.49
C ASN A 43 -9.50 16.92 -16.64
N ALA A 44 -8.74 16.76 -15.54
CA ALA A 44 -7.29 16.86 -15.53
C ALA A 44 -6.58 15.81 -16.41
N ILE A 45 -7.19 14.62 -16.54
CA ILE A 45 -6.64 13.53 -17.39
C ILE A 45 -7.19 13.56 -18.83
N GLY A 46 -7.83 14.67 -19.24
CA GLY A 46 -8.34 14.86 -20.59
C GLY A 46 -9.65 14.11 -20.88
N GLY A 47 -10.41 13.74 -19.86
CA GLY A 47 -11.66 13.00 -19.98
C GLY A 47 -11.50 11.48 -19.93
N ILE A 48 -12.64 10.79 -19.74
CA ILE A 48 -12.68 9.33 -19.59
C ILE A 48 -13.60 8.64 -20.60
N ALA A 49 -14.05 9.33 -21.62
CA ALA A 49 -14.91 8.73 -22.65
C ALA A 49 -14.20 7.55 -23.35
N GLY A 50 -14.87 6.41 -23.38
CA GLY A 50 -14.36 5.16 -23.93
C GLY A 50 -13.29 4.45 -23.09
N LYS A 51 -12.92 4.99 -21.91
CA LYS A 51 -11.87 4.43 -21.05
C LYS A 51 -12.38 3.31 -20.14
N THR A 52 -11.45 2.47 -19.69
CA THR A 52 -11.63 1.47 -18.65
C THR A 52 -11.00 1.97 -17.35
N LEU A 53 -11.75 1.93 -16.26
CA LEU A 53 -11.31 2.36 -14.93
C LEU A 53 -11.41 1.21 -13.92
N VAL A 54 -10.42 1.08 -13.05
CA VAL A 54 -10.49 0.23 -11.85
C VAL A 54 -10.98 1.09 -10.69
N ILE A 55 -11.97 0.60 -9.93
CA ILE A 55 -12.58 1.32 -8.80
C ILE A 55 -12.71 0.36 -7.62
N GLY A 56 -12.20 0.75 -6.47
CA GLY A 56 -12.32 -0.03 -5.24
C GLY A 56 -11.60 0.64 -4.09
N GLY A 57 -11.63 0.01 -2.92
CA GLY A 57 -10.96 0.56 -1.75
C GLY A 57 -10.86 -0.42 -0.59
N ASP A 58 -10.41 0.07 0.54
CA ASP A 58 -10.12 -0.73 1.73
C ASP A 58 -11.35 -1.08 2.59
N GLY A 59 -12.53 -0.67 2.16
CA GLY A 59 -13.79 -1.00 2.84
C GLY A 59 -14.11 -0.14 4.06
N ARG A 60 -13.31 0.93 4.32
CA ARG A 60 -13.59 1.85 5.43
C ARG A 60 -14.94 2.54 5.30
N TYR A 61 -15.39 3.19 6.38
CA TYR A 61 -16.64 3.93 6.43
C TYR A 61 -16.76 4.88 5.23
N PHE A 62 -17.95 4.92 4.60
CA PHE A 62 -18.27 5.68 3.39
C PHE A 62 -17.68 5.12 2.07
N ASN A 63 -16.97 4.01 2.08
CA ASN A 63 -16.36 3.43 0.87
C ASN A 63 -17.46 3.05 -0.17
N ALA A 64 -18.49 2.35 0.25
CA ALA A 64 -19.54 1.86 -0.64
C ALA A 64 -20.31 3.00 -1.31
N GLU A 65 -20.71 4.01 -0.55
CA GLU A 65 -21.46 5.18 -1.04
C GLU A 65 -20.62 6.02 -2.01
N ALA A 66 -19.33 6.19 -1.71
CA ALA A 66 -18.43 6.91 -2.59
C ALA A 66 -18.20 6.17 -3.92
N ILE A 67 -18.09 4.83 -3.90
CA ILE A 67 -17.97 4.01 -5.11
C ILE A 67 -19.22 4.17 -5.98
N GLN A 68 -20.43 4.11 -5.41
CA GLN A 68 -21.67 4.32 -6.16
C GLN A 68 -21.72 5.70 -6.83
N THR A 69 -21.26 6.73 -6.11
CA THR A 69 -21.14 8.09 -6.65
C THR A 69 -20.17 8.13 -7.83
N ILE A 70 -18.97 7.53 -7.68
CA ILE A 70 -17.94 7.47 -8.73
C ILE A 70 -18.46 6.72 -9.96
N LEU A 71 -19.15 5.60 -9.78
CA LEU A 71 -19.72 4.81 -10.88
C LEU A 71 -20.74 5.59 -11.69
N ARG A 72 -21.69 6.27 -11.02
CA ARG A 72 -22.67 7.15 -11.68
C ARG A 72 -21.99 8.26 -12.47
N MET A 73 -20.91 8.85 -11.91
CA MET A 73 -20.13 9.88 -12.60
C MET A 73 -19.34 9.33 -13.77
N ALA A 74 -18.70 8.16 -13.62
CA ALA A 74 -17.93 7.53 -14.68
C ALA A 74 -18.82 7.23 -15.89
N SER A 75 -20.00 6.64 -15.65
CA SER A 75 -20.99 6.40 -16.71
C SER A 75 -21.44 7.72 -17.39
N ALA A 76 -21.77 8.74 -16.61
CA ALA A 76 -22.21 10.04 -17.15
C ALA A 76 -21.12 10.79 -17.92
N ASN A 77 -19.83 10.49 -17.67
CA ASN A 77 -18.69 11.02 -18.39
C ASN A 77 -18.21 10.10 -19.53
N GLY A 78 -18.97 9.03 -19.82
CA GLY A 78 -18.78 8.19 -21.00
C GLY A 78 -17.70 7.11 -20.88
N ALA A 79 -17.32 6.69 -19.68
CA ALA A 79 -16.46 5.52 -19.51
C ALA A 79 -17.10 4.29 -20.18
N ALA A 80 -16.28 3.42 -20.77
CA ALA A 80 -16.77 2.19 -21.40
C ALA A 80 -16.94 1.05 -20.40
N LEU A 81 -16.00 0.94 -19.45
CA LEU A 81 -15.93 -0.15 -18.47
C LEU A 81 -15.44 0.36 -17.12
N ALA A 82 -16.06 -0.10 -16.05
CA ALA A 82 -15.54 -0.02 -14.70
C ALA A 82 -15.31 -1.44 -14.17
N LEU A 83 -14.10 -1.74 -13.70
CA LEU A 83 -13.75 -2.96 -12.98
C LEU A 83 -13.82 -2.66 -11.48
N VAL A 84 -14.67 -3.36 -10.75
CA VAL A 84 -14.94 -3.08 -9.33
C VAL A 84 -14.76 -4.35 -8.52
N GLY A 85 -13.99 -4.30 -7.44
CA GLY A 85 -13.88 -5.43 -6.52
C GLY A 85 -15.23 -5.74 -5.86
N GLN A 86 -15.54 -7.02 -5.66
CA GLN A 86 -16.78 -7.46 -5.02
C GLN A 86 -16.99 -6.75 -3.68
N GLY A 87 -18.19 -6.22 -3.46
CA GLY A 87 -18.49 -5.38 -2.28
C GLY A 87 -17.75 -4.03 -2.25
N GLY A 88 -17.11 -3.62 -3.34
CA GLY A 88 -16.25 -2.43 -3.40
C GLY A 88 -14.89 -2.62 -2.75
N LEU A 89 -14.52 -3.85 -2.34
CA LEU A 89 -13.25 -4.17 -1.70
C LEU A 89 -12.15 -4.39 -2.74
N LEU A 90 -11.03 -3.69 -2.60
CA LEU A 90 -9.85 -3.89 -3.42
C LEU A 90 -8.63 -3.31 -2.70
N SER A 91 -7.64 -4.14 -2.40
CA SER A 91 -6.39 -3.64 -1.82
C SER A 91 -5.62 -2.78 -2.82
N THR A 92 -4.80 -1.88 -2.31
CA THR A 92 -3.98 -0.99 -3.16
C THR A 92 -3.07 -1.78 -4.13
N PRO A 93 -2.32 -2.83 -3.71
CA PRO A 93 -1.54 -3.62 -4.64
C PRO A 93 -2.39 -4.43 -5.63
N ALA A 94 -3.54 -4.97 -5.20
CA ALA A 94 -4.44 -5.67 -6.12
C ALA A 94 -5.05 -4.73 -7.16
N ALA A 95 -5.36 -3.49 -6.80
CA ALA A 95 -5.80 -2.47 -7.75
C ALA A 95 -4.71 -2.16 -8.79
N SER A 96 -3.45 -2.02 -8.34
CA SER A 96 -2.30 -1.85 -9.23
C SER A 96 -2.15 -3.02 -10.20
N ASN A 97 -2.25 -4.26 -9.69
CA ASN A 97 -2.22 -5.47 -10.52
C ASN A 97 -3.35 -5.47 -11.55
N LEU A 98 -4.59 -5.22 -11.12
CA LEU A 98 -5.76 -5.25 -12.00
C LEU A 98 -5.68 -4.20 -13.11
N ILE A 99 -5.21 -2.96 -12.82
CA ILE A 99 -4.97 -1.92 -13.83
C ILE A 99 -4.01 -2.44 -14.90
N ARG A 100 -2.89 -3.03 -14.49
CA ARG A 100 -1.84 -3.52 -15.39
C ARG A 100 -2.29 -4.73 -16.20
N GLN A 101 -2.86 -5.72 -15.54
CA GLN A 101 -3.26 -7.00 -16.12
C GLN A 101 -4.41 -6.82 -17.14
N ARG A 102 -5.38 -5.97 -16.83
CA ARG A 102 -6.53 -5.72 -17.70
C ARG A 102 -6.30 -4.57 -18.69
N GLY A 103 -5.12 -3.93 -18.66
CA GLY A 103 -4.80 -2.80 -19.53
C GLY A 103 -5.74 -1.61 -19.32
N ALA A 104 -6.17 -1.37 -18.09
CA ALA A 104 -7.07 -0.25 -17.77
C ALA A 104 -6.34 1.10 -17.90
N ASP A 105 -7.09 2.15 -18.22
CA ASP A 105 -6.55 3.51 -18.40
C ASP A 105 -6.14 4.17 -17.08
N GLY A 106 -6.55 3.60 -15.95
CA GLY A 106 -6.23 4.03 -14.60
C GLY A 106 -7.24 3.54 -13.59
N GLY A 107 -7.14 4.04 -12.35
CA GLY A 107 -8.06 3.65 -11.29
C GLY A 107 -8.27 4.71 -10.23
N LEU A 108 -9.41 4.63 -9.56
CA LEU A 108 -9.77 5.42 -8.39
C LEU A 108 -9.79 4.49 -7.18
N ILE A 109 -8.85 4.70 -6.25
CA ILE A 109 -8.66 3.85 -5.07
C ILE A 109 -9.04 4.63 -3.83
N LEU A 110 -9.99 4.07 -3.06
CA LEU A 110 -10.57 4.70 -1.89
C LEU A 110 -9.87 4.15 -0.64
N SER A 111 -8.94 4.93 -0.11
CA SER A 111 -8.20 4.60 1.10
C SER A 111 -7.54 5.83 1.71
N ALA A 112 -7.41 5.85 3.03
CA ALA A 112 -6.47 6.69 3.76
C ALA A 112 -5.35 5.85 4.40
N SER A 113 -5.02 4.69 3.80
CA SER A 113 -3.98 3.73 4.23
C SER A 113 -4.16 3.35 5.71
N HIS A 114 -3.12 3.51 6.52
CA HIS A 114 -3.08 3.16 7.93
C HIS A 114 -3.88 4.07 8.87
N ASN A 115 -4.48 5.17 8.38
CA ASN A 115 -5.27 6.05 9.24
C ASN A 115 -6.58 5.36 9.69
N PRO A 116 -7.07 5.64 10.92
CA PRO A 116 -8.31 5.06 11.44
C PRO A 116 -9.48 5.29 10.50
N GLY A 117 -10.41 4.32 10.44
CA GLY A 117 -11.67 4.39 9.71
C GLY A 117 -12.84 4.69 10.63
N GLY A 118 -13.87 5.33 10.08
CA GLY A 118 -15.09 5.66 10.82
C GLY A 118 -15.71 6.98 10.37
N ALA A 119 -16.89 7.30 10.88
CA ALA A 119 -17.62 8.51 10.51
C ALA A 119 -16.87 9.81 10.84
N ASP A 120 -16.13 9.81 11.96
CA ASP A 120 -15.36 10.96 12.43
C ASP A 120 -13.83 10.83 12.13
N GLU A 121 -13.45 9.72 11.50
CA GLU A 121 -12.08 9.40 11.17
C GLU A 121 -11.75 9.76 9.72
N ASP A 122 -10.69 9.19 9.18
CA ASP A 122 -10.14 9.63 7.90
C ASP A 122 -10.65 8.82 6.71
N PHE A 123 -10.85 9.51 5.60
CA PHE A 123 -11.16 8.97 4.30
C PHE A 123 -10.18 9.50 3.25
N GLY A 124 -9.94 8.73 2.21
CA GLY A 124 -9.03 9.12 1.15
C GLY A 124 -9.48 8.64 -0.22
N LEU A 125 -9.06 9.37 -1.24
CA LEU A 125 -9.27 9.03 -2.64
C LEU A 125 -8.02 9.36 -3.43
N LYS A 126 -7.46 8.38 -4.12
CA LYS A 126 -6.29 8.53 -4.98
C LYS A 126 -6.59 8.08 -6.40
N TYR A 127 -5.90 8.68 -7.37
CA TYR A 127 -5.91 8.28 -8.75
C TYR A 127 -4.59 7.59 -9.10
N ASN A 128 -4.69 6.37 -9.62
CA ASN A 128 -3.57 5.64 -10.18
C ASN A 128 -3.64 5.66 -11.71
N ILE A 129 -2.50 5.87 -12.37
CA ILE A 129 -2.40 5.92 -13.83
C ILE A 129 -2.34 4.51 -14.43
N SER A 130 -2.30 4.43 -15.76
CA SER A 130 -2.36 3.16 -16.51
C SER A 130 -1.20 2.19 -16.24
N ASN A 131 -0.07 2.65 -15.67
CA ASN A 131 0.99 1.74 -15.22
C ASN A 131 0.67 1.03 -13.90
N GLY A 132 -0.46 1.38 -13.24
CA GLY A 132 -0.89 0.86 -11.96
C GLY A 132 -0.36 1.63 -10.74
N GLY A 133 0.50 2.62 -10.94
CA GLY A 133 1.11 3.41 -9.87
C GLY A 133 0.39 4.72 -9.56
N PRO A 134 0.74 5.36 -8.42
CA PRO A 134 0.20 6.65 -8.06
C PRO A 134 0.47 7.71 -9.12
N ALA A 135 -0.49 8.60 -9.33
CA ALA A 135 -0.36 9.69 -10.29
C ALA A 135 0.87 10.57 -9.98
N PRO A 136 1.71 10.88 -10.99
CA PRO A 136 2.84 11.78 -10.82
C PRO A 136 2.41 13.21 -10.49
N GLU A 137 3.35 14.04 -10.00
CA GLU A 137 3.07 15.41 -9.54
C GLU A 137 2.37 16.26 -10.58
N ALA A 138 2.78 16.18 -11.83
CA ALA A 138 2.15 16.94 -12.91
C ALA A 138 0.63 16.66 -13.03
N ILE A 139 0.20 15.42 -12.80
CA ILE A 139 -1.22 15.05 -12.83
C ILE A 139 -1.92 15.50 -11.54
N THR A 140 -1.31 15.29 -10.37
CA THR A 140 -1.93 15.71 -9.09
C THR A 140 -2.05 17.22 -8.99
N ASP A 141 -1.10 17.98 -9.53
CA ASP A 141 -1.16 19.44 -9.62
C ASP A 141 -2.25 19.88 -10.62
N ALA A 142 -2.36 19.22 -11.77
CA ALA A 142 -3.44 19.48 -12.73
C ALA A 142 -4.82 19.19 -12.10
N ILE A 143 -4.97 18.11 -11.33
CA ILE A 143 -6.20 17.83 -10.58
C ILE A 143 -6.48 18.98 -9.59
N PHE A 144 -5.49 19.41 -8.83
CA PHE A 144 -5.67 20.50 -7.87
C PHE A 144 -6.08 21.82 -8.55
N GLU A 145 -5.47 22.16 -9.69
CA GLU A 145 -5.89 23.36 -10.45
C GLU A 145 -7.34 23.25 -10.93
N GLN A 146 -7.76 22.07 -11.38
CA GLN A 146 -9.16 21.84 -11.76
C GLN A 146 -10.13 22.02 -10.56
N THR A 147 -9.76 21.56 -9.36
CA THR A 147 -10.60 21.71 -8.16
C THR A 147 -10.85 23.16 -7.79
N LYS A 148 -9.98 24.11 -8.16
CA LYS A 148 -10.13 25.55 -7.87
C LYS A 148 -11.13 26.25 -8.77
N SER A 149 -11.44 25.68 -9.93
CA SER A 149 -12.24 26.33 -10.98
C SER A 149 -13.46 25.52 -11.40
N ILE A 150 -13.69 24.35 -10.80
CA ILE A 150 -14.83 23.50 -11.13
C ILE A 150 -16.14 24.21 -10.86
N SER A 151 -17.07 24.14 -11.81
CA SER A 151 -18.37 24.78 -11.71
C SER A 151 -19.56 23.81 -11.92
N SER A 152 -19.26 22.60 -12.40
CA SER A 152 -20.26 21.57 -12.61
C SER A 152 -19.64 20.17 -12.69
N TYR A 153 -20.43 19.16 -12.40
CA TYR A 153 -20.09 17.75 -12.62
C TYR A 153 -21.25 17.02 -13.30
N LYS A 154 -20.93 15.90 -13.96
CA LYS A 154 -21.91 15.02 -14.56
C LYS A 154 -22.13 13.79 -13.69
N THR A 155 -23.41 13.40 -13.55
CA THR A 155 -23.81 12.18 -12.85
C THR A 155 -24.98 11.54 -13.54
N LEU A 156 -25.21 10.25 -13.28
CA LEU A 156 -26.34 9.52 -13.79
C LEU A 156 -27.47 9.48 -12.75
N ASP A 157 -28.69 9.81 -13.15
CA ASP A 157 -29.88 9.66 -12.29
C ASP A 157 -30.33 8.20 -12.32
N THR A 158 -29.88 7.45 -11.33
CA THR A 158 -30.16 6.01 -11.21
C THR A 158 -29.94 5.55 -9.77
N PRO A 159 -30.66 4.50 -9.32
CA PRO A 159 -30.34 3.82 -8.07
C PRO A 159 -28.94 3.23 -8.07
N ASP A 160 -28.47 2.88 -6.89
CA ASP A 160 -27.24 2.12 -6.69
C ASP A 160 -27.33 0.72 -7.33
N ILE A 161 -26.21 0.19 -7.77
CA ILE A 161 -26.10 -1.17 -8.26
C ILE A 161 -25.60 -2.11 -7.16
N ASP A 162 -25.99 -3.39 -7.24
CA ASP A 162 -25.48 -4.40 -6.32
C ASP A 162 -24.02 -4.75 -6.67
N LEU A 163 -23.10 -4.46 -5.78
CA LEU A 163 -21.68 -4.83 -5.89
C LEU A 163 -21.37 -6.16 -5.22
N GLY A 164 -22.34 -6.83 -4.60
CA GLY A 164 -22.13 -8.10 -3.90
C GLY A 164 -22.05 -9.32 -4.80
N GLN A 165 -22.46 -9.21 -6.06
CA GLN A 165 -22.52 -10.33 -7.01
C GLN A 165 -21.46 -10.18 -8.11
N ILE A 166 -20.55 -11.13 -8.20
CA ILE A 166 -19.56 -11.22 -9.30
C ILE A 166 -20.29 -11.35 -10.64
N GLY A 167 -19.86 -10.60 -11.64
CA GLY A 167 -20.44 -10.56 -12.97
C GLY A 167 -20.50 -9.18 -13.55
N THR A 168 -21.19 -9.02 -14.69
CA THR A 168 -21.28 -7.75 -15.40
C THR A 168 -22.70 -7.20 -15.34
N VAL A 169 -22.83 -5.92 -14.97
CA VAL A 169 -24.09 -5.18 -15.00
C VAL A 169 -23.94 -3.93 -15.86
N ALA A 170 -25.03 -3.50 -16.50
CA ALA A 170 -25.02 -2.24 -17.27
C ALA A 170 -25.41 -1.05 -16.38
N LEU A 171 -24.65 0.02 -16.47
CA LEU A 171 -24.95 1.31 -15.82
C LEU A 171 -24.95 2.43 -16.89
N GLY A 172 -26.14 2.73 -17.44
CA GLY A 172 -26.21 3.52 -18.66
C GLY A 172 -25.59 2.78 -19.84
N ASP A 173 -24.67 3.44 -20.56
CA ASP A 173 -23.92 2.86 -21.67
C ASP A 173 -22.60 2.20 -21.19
N MET A 174 -22.22 2.35 -19.92
CA MET A 174 -21.03 1.77 -19.32
C MET A 174 -21.33 0.36 -18.80
N ALA A 175 -20.42 -0.59 -19.06
CA ALA A 175 -20.39 -1.87 -18.35
C ALA A 175 -19.70 -1.72 -16.98
N VAL A 176 -20.23 -2.38 -15.95
CA VAL A 176 -19.56 -2.53 -14.66
C VAL A 176 -19.31 -4.02 -14.45
N GLU A 177 -18.05 -4.42 -14.45
CA GLU A 177 -17.63 -5.79 -14.17
C GLU A 177 -17.20 -5.87 -12.68
N ILE A 178 -17.97 -6.64 -11.91
CA ILE A 178 -17.67 -6.92 -10.51
C ILE A 178 -16.80 -8.17 -10.48
N VAL A 179 -15.57 -8.01 -10.01
CA VAL A 179 -14.54 -9.06 -9.99
C VAL A 179 -14.30 -9.57 -8.57
N ASP A 180 -13.81 -10.81 -8.45
CA ASP A 180 -13.24 -11.29 -7.20
C ASP A 180 -11.97 -10.47 -6.89
N PRO A 181 -11.91 -9.76 -5.73
CA PRO A 181 -10.76 -8.91 -5.43
C PRO A 181 -9.45 -9.69 -5.21
N VAL A 182 -9.55 -10.99 -4.93
CA VAL A 182 -8.42 -11.84 -4.54
C VAL A 182 -7.85 -12.64 -5.70
N GLU A 183 -8.68 -13.08 -6.64
CA GLU A 183 -8.34 -14.10 -7.66
C GLU A 183 -7.10 -13.71 -8.49
N ASP A 184 -7.13 -12.57 -9.18
CA ASP A 184 -6.04 -12.13 -10.05
C ASP A 184 -4.75 -11.84 -9.24
N TYR A 185 -4.90 -11.36 -8.00
CA TYR A 185 -3.76 -11.12 -7.11
C TYR A 185 -3.15 -12.44 -6.61
N ALA A 186 -3.96 -13.39 -6.20
CA ALA A 186 -3.48 -14.71 -5.75
C ALA A 186 -2.75 -15.46 -6.87
N ALA A 187 -3.27 -15.38 -8.10
CA ALA A 187 -2.61 -15.96 -9.27
C ALA A 187 -1.21 -15.33 -9.50
N LEU A 188 -1.09 -14.01 -9.39
CA LEU A 188 0.22 -13.34 -9.47
C LEU A 188 1.17 -13.82 -8.37
N MET A 189 0.69 -14.00 -7.13
CA MET A 189 1.54 -14.50 -6.03
C MET A 189 2.01 -15.94 -6.30
N GLU A 190 1.17 -16.78 -6.89
CA GLU A 190 1.55 -18.16 -7.28
C GLU A 190 2.62 -18.19 -8.38
N GLU A 191 2.65 -17.21 -9.28
CA GLU A 191 3.71 -17.07 -10.28
C GLU A 191 5.05 -16.62 -9.68
N LEU A 192 5.02 -15.82 -8.61
CA LEU A 192 6.22 -15.21 -8.01
C LEU A 192 6.90 -16.11 -6.97
N PHE A 193 6.15 -16.96 -6.28
CA PHE A 193 6.61 -17.73 -5.13
C PHE A 193 6.46 -19.24 -5.32
N ASP A 194 7.33 -20.00 -4.65
CA ASP A 194 7.27 -21.46 -4.64
C ASP A 194 6.18 -21.95 -3.67
N PHE A 195 4.95 -22.04 -4.17
CA PHE A 195 3.81 -22.46 -3.36
C PHE A 195 3.93 -23.91 -2.87
N ASP A 196 4.65 -24.78 -3.57
CA ASP A 196 4.88 -26.15 -3.10
C ASP A 196 5.82 -26.16 -1.89
N ALA A 197 6.92 -25.40 -1.95
CA ALA A 197 7.81 -25.24 -0.80
C ALA A 197 7.10 -24.58 0.40
N LEU A 198 6.18 -23.62 0.15
CA LEU A 198 5.37 -23.00 1.20
C LEU A 198 4.38 -23.98 1.84
N ARG A 199 3.72 -24.85 1.05
CA ARG A 199 2.86 -25.92 1.56
C ARG A 199 3.66 -26.92 2.42
N GLU A 200 4.85 -27.29 1.97
CA GLU A 200 5.75 -28.14 2.74
C GLU A 200 6.18 -27.48 4.07
N LEU A 201 6.46 -26.18 4.05
CA LEU A 201 6.77 -25.42 5.25
C LEU A 201 5.66 -25.53 6.29
N PHE A 202 4.41 -25.28 5.92
CA PHE A 202 3.27 -25.42 6.85
C PHE A 202 3.01 -26.86 7.27
N ALA A 203 3.14 -27.82 6.36
CA ALA A 203 3.00 -29.24 6.66
C ALA A 203 4.07 -29.76 7.63
N SER A 204 5.24 -29.11 7.71
CA SER A 204 6.31 -29.46 8.66
C SER A 204 6.02 -29.05 10.10
N GLY A 205 4.92 -28.34 10.36
CA GLY A 205 4.55 -27.83 11.68
C GLY A 205 5.01 -26.39 11.93
N PHE A 206 5.50 -25.68 10.92
CA PHE A 206 5.81 -24.26 11.03
C PHE A 206 4.57 -23.46 11.40
N SER A 207 4.70 -22.63 12.43
CA SER A 207 3.59 -21.85 12.98
C SER A 207 3.72 -20.38 12.64
N MET A 208 2.61 -19.77 12.21
CA MET A 208 2.56 -18.33 12.00
C MET A 208 1.26 -17.69 12.42
N LYS A 209 1.29 -16.36 12.56
CA LYS A 209 0.11 -15.50 12.68
C LYS A 209 0.23 -14.32 11.70
N PHE A 210 -0.90 -14.01 11.06
CA PHE A 210 -1.04 -12.82 10.23
C PHE A 210 -2.19 -11.97 10.78
N ASP A 211 -1.89 -10.74 11.20
CA ASP A 211 -2.93 -9.81 11.66
C ASP A 211 -3.34 -8.90 10.50
N ALA A 212 -4.54 -9.13 9.99
CA ALA A 212 -5.13 -8.30 8.94
C ALA A 212 -5.73 -6.98 9.48
N MET A 213 -5.70 -6.75 10.80
CA MET A 213 -6.15 -5.52 11.47
C MET A 213 -7.57 -5.08 11.09
N HIS A 214 -8.48 -6.06 10.87
CA HIS A 214 -9.84 -5.85 10.35
C HIS A 214 -9.90 -5.07 9.03
N ALA A 215 -8.86 -5.17 8.21
CA ALA A 215 -8.68 -4.43 6.99
C ALA A 215 -8.82 -5.32 5.73
N VAL A 216 -8.64 -4.70 4.56
CA VAL A 216 -8.90 -5.33 3.26
C VAL A 216 -8.05 -6.58 2.99
N THR A 217 -6.89 -6.73 3.64
CA THR A 217 -6.00 -7.89 3.45
C THR A 217 -6.54 -9.20 4.03
N GLY A 218 -7.56 -9.15 4.90
CA GLY A 218 -8.14 -10.33 5.53
C GLY A 218 -8.55 -11.42 4.53
N PRO A 219 -9.44 -11.14 3.56
CA PRO A 219 -9.82 -12.11 2.52
C PRO A 219 -8.63 -12.64 1.71
N TYR A 220 -7.66 -11.79 1.36
CA TYR A 220 -6.45 -12.19 0.62
C TYR A 220 -5.59 -13.16 1.43
N ALA A 221 -5.28 -12.80 2.67
CA ALA A 221 -4.47 -13.63 3.54
C ALA A 221 -5.15 -14.97 3.85
N THR A 222 -6.47 -14.97 4.12
CA THR A 222 -7.24 -16.20 4.35
C THR A 222 -7.20 -17.10 3.14
N THR A 223 -7.45 -16.56 1.95
CA THR A 223 -7.42 -17.35 0.71
C THR A 223 -6.03 -17.91 0.42
N ILE A 224 -4.99 -17.08 0.52
CA ILE A 224 -3.63 -17.50 0.16
C ILE A 224 -3.04 -18.39 1.26
N LEU A 225 -3.00 -17.91 2.52
CA LEU A 225 -2.28 -18.63 3.58
C LEU A 225 -3.04 -19.87 4.06
N GLU A 226 -4.33 -19.73 4.39
CA GLU A 226 -5.10 -20.85 4.97
C GLU A 226 -5.63 -21.79 3.89
N ASN A 227 -6.34 -21.26 2.86
CA ASN A 227 -7.03 -22.12 1.89
C ASN A 227 -6.08 -22.70 0.85
N THR A 228 -5.10 -21.93 0.35
CA THR A 228 -4.23 -22.36 -0.76
C THR A 228 -2.93 -22.99 -0.26
N LEU A 229 -2.27 -22.40 0.73
CA LEU A 229 -1.00 -22.88 1.25
C LEU A 229 -1.15 -23.87 2.41
N GLY A 230 -2.36 -24.02 2.99
CA GLY A 230 -2.63 -25.01 4.03
C GLY A 230 -2.14 -24.61 5.42
N ALA A 231 -1.92 -23.34 5.68
CA ALA A 231 -1.71 -22.87 7.05
C ALA A 231 -2.94 -23.21 7.91
N PRO A 232 -2.77 -23.54 9.20
CA PRO A 232 -3.89 -23.89 10.06
C PRO A 232 -4.96 -22.80 10.12
N ALA A 233 -6.24 -23.17 10.18
CA ALA A 233 -7.34 -22.24 10.38
C ALA A 233 -7.10 -21.36 11.62
N GLY A 234 -7.35 -20.07 11.51
CA GLY A 234 -7.05 -19.08 12.55
C GLY A 234 -5.58 -18.59 12.53
N THR A 235 -4.82 -18.93 11.50
CA THR A 235 -3.55 -18.27 11.18
C THR A 235 -3.77 -16.78 10.93
N VAL A 236 -4.84 -16.45 10.20
CA VAL A 236 -5.24 -15.07 9.96
C VAL A 236 -6.08 -14.56 11.12
N MET A 237 -5.56 -13.57 11.83
CA MET A 237 -6.25 -12.84 12.88
C MET A 237 -6.95 -11.62 12.30
N ASN A 238 -8.09 -11.21 12.89
CA ASN A 238 -8.82 -10.03 12.46
C ASN A 238 -9.10 -9.99 10.95
N GLY A 239 -9.34 -11.18 10.35
CA GLY A 239 -9.41 -11.39 8.89
C GLY A 239 -10.71 -10.92 8.23
N VAL A 240 -11.70 -10.43 8.99
CA VAL A 240 -12.95 -9.88 8.44
C VAL A 240 -12.85 -8.36 8.38
N PRO A 241 -12.90 -7.77 7.17
CA PRO A 241 -12.86 -6.32 7.02
C PRO A 241 -14.02 -5.63 7.76
N SER A 242 -13.72 -4.50 8.40
CA SER A 242 -14.69 -3.68 9.12
C SER A 242 -14.55 -2.22 8.71
N VAL A 243 -15.67 -1.51 8.63
CA VAL A 243 -15.70 -0.10 8.21
C VAL A 243 -14.92 0.84 9.14
N ASP A 244 -14.66 0.40 10.36
CA ASP A 244 -13.91 1.13 11.39
C ASP A 244 -12.66 0.38 11.87
N PHE A 245 -12.23 -0.63 11.12
CA PHE A 245 -11.08 -1.49 11.44
C PHE A 245 -11.15 -2.05 12.87
N GLY A 246 -12.36 -2.48 13.29
CA GLY A 246 -12.61 -2.97 14.64
C GLY A 246 -12.42 -1.91 15.73
N LYS A 247 -12.60 -0.64 15.41
CA LYS A 247 -12.30 0.55 16.23
C LYS A 247 -10.81 0.69 16.54
N GLY A 248 -9.97 0.11 15.68
CA GLY A 248 -8.53 0.14 15.78
C GLY A 248 -7.88 1.19 14.87
N HIS A 249 -6.55 1.22 14.95
CA HIS A 249 -5.70 1.95 14.03
C HIS A 249 -4.96 0.91 13.18
N PRO A 250 -5.29 0.77 11.89
CA PRO A 250 -4.74 -0.32 11.06
C PRO A 250 -3.33 0.02 10.55
N ASP A 251 -2.40 0.29 11.49
CA ASP A 251 -1.00 0.59 11.21
C ASP A 251 -0.11 -0.54 11.76
N PRO A 252 0.58 -1.31 10.91
CA PRO A 252 1.32 -2.49 11.29
C PRO A 252 2.65 -2.11 11.96
N ASN A 253 2.59 -1.66 13.19
CA ASN A 253 3.74 -1.31 14.02
C ASN A 253 3.59 -1.85 15.44
N PRO A 254 4.67 -1.88 16.27
CA PRO A 254 4.63 -2.48 17.59
C PRO A 254 3.65 -1.83 18.59
N ILE A 255 3.19 -0.62 18.33
CA ILE A 255 2.24 0.09 19.18
C ILE A 255 0.82 -0.41 18.90
N TRP A 256 0.41 -0.37 17.62
CA TRP A 256 -0.95 -0.69 17.21
C TRP A 256 -1.20 -2.20 17.06
N ALA A 257 -0.20 -2.96 16.63
CA ALA A 257 -0.26 -4.42 16.58
C ALA A 257 0.24 -5.09 17.89
N LYS A 258 0.15 -4.39 19.02
CA LYS A 258 0.65 -4.87 20.32
C LYS A 258 0.19 -6.30 20.69
N PRO A 259 -1.07 -6.70 20.49
CA PRO A 259 -1.48 -8.08 20.79
C PRO A 259 -0.69 -9.13 20.01
N LEU A 260 -0.38 -8.88 18.74
CA LEU A 260 0.45 -9.75 17.91
C LEU A 260 1.90 -9.77 18.41
N VAL A 261 2.45 -8.60 18.74
CA VAL A 261 3.81 -8.49 19.29
C VAL A 261 3.94 -9.25 20.61
N ASP A 262 3.00 -9.06 21.54
CA ASP A 262 3.01 -9.76 22.83
C ASP A 262 2.94 -11.29 22.63
N LEU A 263 2.13 -11.75 21.68
CA LEU A 263 2.02 -13.17 21.34
C LEU A 263 3.36 -13.74 20.84
N VAL A 264 4.00 -13.08 19.89
CA VAL A 264 5.25 -13.56 19.26
C VAL A 264 6.45 -13.48 20.21
N MET A 265 6.43 -12.52 21.13
CA MET A 265 7.49 -12.37 22.13
C MET A 265 7.34 -13.32 23.33
N SER A 266 6.25 -14.09 23.43
CA SER A 266 6.06 -15.10 24.46
C SER A 266 6.86 -16.38 24.19
N ASP A 267 7.08 -17.19 25.22
CA ASP A 267 7.80 -18.47 25.10
C ASP A 267 7.11 -19.45 24.15
N ASP A 268 5.75 -19.42 24.11
CA ASP A 268 4.91 -20.25 23.24
C ASP A 268 4.53 -19.53 21.93
N GLY A 269 5.19 -18.43 21.61
CA GLY A 269 4.91 -17.65 20.41
C GLY A 269 5.20 -18.40 19.11
N PRO A 270 4.51 -18.04 18.00
CA PRO A 270 4.71 -18.66 16.70
C PRO A 270 6.13 -18.38 16.16
N ASP A 271 6.57 -19.21 15.21
CA ASP A 271 7.87 -19.07 14.55
C ASP A 271 7.99 -17.77 13.74
N PHE A 272 6.86 -17.33 13.17
CA PHE A 272 6.75 -16.15 12.34
C PHE A 272 5.43 -15.41 12.59
N ALA A 273 5.46 -14.10 12.49
CA ALA A 273 4.23 -13.33 12.39
C ALA A 273 4.39 -12.09 11.53
N ALA A 274 3.27 -11.63 11.00
CA ALA A 274 3.20 -10.44 10.19
C ALA A 274 1.87 -9.71 10.41
N ALA A 275 1.83 -8.44 10.05
CA ALA A 275 0.62 -7.65 9.99
C ALA A 275 0.64 -6.76 8.73
N SER A 276 -0.53 -6.33 8.27
CA SER A 276 -0.68 -5.41 7.14
C SER A 276 -1.63 -4.29 7.49
N ASP A 277 -1.51 -3.13 6.79
CA ASP A 277 -2.33 -1.94 7.07
C ASP A 277 -3.71 -1.94 6.38
N GLY A 278 -4.40 -0.80 6.51
CA GLY A 278 -5.78 -0.62 6.06
C GLY A 278 -6.02 -0.96 4.60
N ASP A 279 -5.11 -0.59 3.68
CA ASP A 279 -5.23 -0.87 2.24
C ASP A 279 -4.23 -1.92 1.71
N GLY A 280 -3.48 -2.55 2.61
CA GLY A 280 -2.66 -3.70 2.29
C GLY A 280 -1.29 -3.37 1.68
N ASP A 281 -0.86 -2.12 1.74
CA ASP A 281 0.37 -1.68 1.11
C ASP A 281 1.59 -1.70 2.06
N ARG A 282 1.38 -1.87 3.39
CA ARG A 282 2.46 -1.96 4.39
C ARG A 282 2.50 -3.33 5.06
N ASN A 283 3.65 -3.61 5.70
CA ASN A 283 3.85 -4.85 6.44
C ASN A 283 4.66 -4.63 7.72
N MET A 284 4.42 -5.49 8.70
CA MET A 284 5.28 -5.69 9.86
C MET A 284 5.73 -7.14 9.88
N ILE A 285 7.00 -7.37 10.15
CA ILE A 285 7.59 -8.72 10.22
C ILE A 285 8.13 -8.98 11.62
N LEU A 286 7.76 -10.14 12.15
CA LEU A 286 8.18 -10.62 13.45
C LEU A 286 8.65 -12.08 13.34
N GLY A 287 9.68 -12.42 14.05
CA GLY A 287 10.02 -13.81 14.35
C GLY A 287 9.90 -14.08 15.84
N LYS A 288 9.93 -15.34 16.26
CA LYS A 288 9.88 -15.70 17.66
C LYS A 288 10.95 -14.94 18.46
N GLY A 289 10.49 -14.07 19.37
CA GLY A 289 11.35 -13.26 20.22
C GLY A 289 12.15 -12.16 19.50
N ILE A 290 11.78 -11.75 18.28
CA ILE A 290 12.45 -10.68 17.56
C ILE A 290 11.50 -9.88 16.66
N TYR A 291 11.69 -8.57 16.64
CA TYR A 291 11.08 -7.65 15.67
C TYR A 291 12.07 -7.34 14.55
N VAL A 292 11.60 -7.41 13.31
CA VAL A 292 12.40 -7.04 12.12
C VAL A 292 12.08 -5.60 11.75
N THR A 293 13.08 -4.74 11.80
CA THR A 293 12.88 -3.34 11.37
C THR A 293 12.60 -3.29 9.85
N PRO A 294 11.79 -2.34 9.36
CA PRO A 294 11.54 -2.21 7.91
C PRO A 294 12.83 -2.07 7.08
N SER A 295 13.82 -1.35 7.60
CA SER A 295 15.13 -1.20 6.95
C SER A 295 15.89 -2.51 6.84
N ASP A 296 15.90 -3.33 7.91
CA ASP A 296 16.51 -4.66 7.86
C ASP A 296 15.69 -5.62 6.98
N SER A 297 14.35 -5.51 7.00
CA SER A 297 13.48 -6.32 6.14
C SER A 297 13.80 -6.11 4.66
N LEU A 298 13.87 -4.87 4.18
CA LEU A 298 14.24 -4.58 2.80
C LEU A 298 15.60 -5.19 2.43
N ALA A 299 16.61 -5.03 3.28
CA ALA A 299 17.93 -5.56 3.05
C ALA A 299 17.94 -7.10 3.01
N MET A 300 17.19 -7.75 3.92
CA MET A 300 17.00 -9.20 3.95
C MET A 300 16.32 -9.72 2.67
N LEU A 301 15.25 -9.06 2.24
CA LEU A 301 14.54 -9.42 1.01
C LEU A 301 15.45 -9.27 -0.21
N ALA A 302 16.20 -8.17 -0.32
CA ALA A 302 17.12 -7.93 -1.42
C ALA A 302 18.23 -9.00 -1.48
N ALA A 303 18.82 -9.35 -0.34
CA ALA A 303 19.89 -10.36 -0.27
C ALA A 303 19.43 -11.77 -0.66
N ASN A 304 18.14 -12.09 -0.47
CA ASN A 304 17.60 -13.43 -0.61
C ASN A 304 16.51 -13.55 -1.69
N ALA A 305 16.19 -12.49 -2.43
CA ALA A 305 15.11 -12.50 -3.43
C ALA A 305 15.26 -13.65 -4.46
N HIS A 306 16.51 -13.94 -4.87
CA HIS A 306 16.84 -15.01 -5.83
C HIS A 306 16.39 -16.40 -5.41
N LEU A 307 15.99 -16.60 -4.16
CA LEU A 307 15.44 -17.86 -3.65
C LEU A 307 13.96 -18.06 -4.01
N ALA A 308 13.29 -17.04 -4.52
CA ALA A 308 11.91 -17.14 -5.00
C ALA A 308 11.89 -17.21 -6.54
N PRO A 309 11.02 -18.04 -7.14
CA PRO A 309 10.96 -18.27 -8.60
C PRO A 309 10.89 -16.98 -9.42
N GLY A 310 10.07 -16.02 -9.01
CA GLY A 310 9.92 -14.73 -9.71
C GLY A 310 11.19 -13.89 -9.78
N TYR A 311 12.19 -14.19 -8.94
CA TYR A 311 13.46 -13.44 -8.84
C TYR A 311 14.69 -14.31 -9.00
N GLU A 312 14.57 -15.56 -9.48
CA GLU A 312 15.68 -16.51 -9.63
C GLU A 312 16.84 -15.99 -10.49
N ARG A 313 16.54 -15.08 -11.43
CA ARG A 313 17.54 -14.45 -12.31
C ARG A 313 18.30 -13.31 -11.63
N GLY A 314 18.04 -13.04 -10.35
CA GLY A 314 18.55 -11.90 -9.62
C GLY A 314 17.69 -10.64 -9.77
N ILE A 315 18.14 -9.55 -9.17
CA ILE A 315 17.47 -8.26 -9.16
C ILE A 315 18.25 -7.23 -9.98
N ALA A 316 17.56 -6.34 -10.68
CA ALA A 316 18.20 -5.29 -11.49
C ALA A 316 18.85 -4.20 -10.62
N GLY A 317 18.28 -3.93 -9.47
CA GLY A 317 18.73 -2.95 -8.51
C GLY A 317 17.75 -2.84 -7.35
N VAL A 318 18.08 -1.98 -6.38
CA VAL A 318 17.26 -1.71 -5.20
C VAL A 318 17.06 -0.21 -5.04
N ALA A 319 15.91 0.21 -4.50
CA ALA A 319 15.71 1.59 -4.11
C ALA A 319 15.18 1.70 -2.68
N ARG A 320 15.64 2.70 -1.96
CA ARG A 320 15.17 3.05 -0.62
C ARG A 320 14.84 4.54 -0.50
N SER A 321 13.91 4.88 0.37
CA SER A 321 13.69 6.29 0.72
C SER A 321 14.81 6.84 1.59
N MET A 322 15.06 8.16 1.55
CA MET A 322 16.11 8.83 2.33
C MET A 322 16.10 8.45 3.83
N PRO A 323 14.95 8.41 4.54
CA PRO A 323 14.94 8.05 5.96
C PRO A 323 15.21 6.57 6.24
N THR A 324 15.23 5.71 5.21
CA THR A 324 15.54 4.28 5.35
C THR A 324 17.04 4.08 5.56
N SER A 325 17.43 3.21 6.51
CA SER A 325 18.86 3.00 6.79
C SER A 325 19.63 2.46 5.59
N GLY A 326 20.94 2.70 5.56
CA GLY A 326 21.88 2.19 4.54
C GLY A 326 22.14 0.68 4.62
N ALA A 327 21.29 -0.13 5.28
CA ALA A 327 21.46 -1.59 5.31
C ALA A 327 21.37 -2.20 3.90
N CYS A 328 20.44 -1.69 3.08
CA CYS A 328 20.25 -2.15 1.71
C CYS A 328 21.42 -1.77 0.78
N ASP A 329 22.10 -0.65 1.04
CA ASP A 329 23.25 -0.18 0.23
C ASP A 329 24.37 -1.22 0.23
N ARG A 330 24.68 -1.80 1.40
CA ARG A 330 25.73 -2.84 1.52
C ARG A 330 25.34 -4.16 0.84
N VAL A 331 24.07 -4.49 0.86
CA VAL A 331 23.58 -5.66 0.12
C VAL A 331 23.71 -5.43 -1.39
N ALA A 332 23.30 -4.27 -1.88
CA ALA A 332 23.43 -3.92 -3.28
C ALA A 332 24.89 -3.92 -3.76
N GLU A 333 25.80 -3.37 -2.95
CA GLU A 333 27.24 -3.44 -3.20
C GLU A 333 27.73 -4.89 -3.32
N ALA A 334 27.33 -5.75 -2.39
CA ALA A 334 27.74 -7.17 -2.40
C ALA A 334 27.15 -7.95 -3.59
N LEU A 335 25.95 -7.58 -4.04
CA LEU A 335 25.29 -8.15 -5.23
C LEU A 335 25.80 -7.52 -6.54
N ALA A 336 26.61 -6.48 -6.47
CA ALA A 336 27.08 -5.69 -7.62
C ALA A 336 25.91 -5.09 -8.46
N VAL A 337 24.86 -4.63 -7.78
CA VAL A 337 23.73 -3.92 -8.38
C VAL A 337 23.64 -2.48 -7.85
N GLU A 338 22.92 -1.60 -8.56
CA GLU A 338 22.73 -0.23 -8.10
C GLU A 338 21.77 -0.16 -6.89
N CYS A 339 22.05 0.75 -5.97
CA CYS A 339 21.13 1.17 -4.91
C CYS A 339 20.79 2.65 -5.10
N PHE A 340 19.49 2.95 -5.16
CA PHE A 340 19.01 4.31 -5.34
C PHE A 340 18.41 4.83 -4.03
N GLU A 341 18.84 6.00 -3.61
CA GLU A 341 18.19 6.78 -2.57
C GLU A 341 17.22 7.77 -3.23
N THR A 342 15.97 7.81 -2.76
CA THR A 342 14.93 8.70 -3.28
C THR A 342 14.30 9.52 -2.17
N PRO A 343 13.69 10.67 -2.47
CA PRO A 343 12.77 11.29 -1.53
C PRO A 343 11.67 10.33 -1.10
N THR A 344 11.04 10.58 0.05
CA THR A 344 9.90 9.80 0.52
C THR A 344 8.71 9.92 -0.45
N GLY A 345 8.14 8.79 -0.83
CA GLY A 345 6.97 8.71 -1.70
C GLY A 345 7.13 7.67 -2.82
N TRP A 346 6.17 6.75 -2.91
CA TRP A 346 6.24 5.60 -3.81
C TRP A 346 6.36 5.93 -5.30
N LYS A 347 5.83 7.09 -5.73
CA LYS A 347 5.94 7.59 -7.11
C LYS A 347 7.38 7.69 -7.62
N PHE A 348 8.36 7.97 -6.74
CA PHE A 348 9.77 8.04 -7.12
C PHE A 348 10.32 6.65 -7.46
N PHE A 349 9.91 5.63 -6.73
CA PHE A 349 10.24 4.24 -7.07
C PHE A 349 9.57 3.80 -8.36
N GLY A 350 8.33 4.22 -8.61
CA GLY A 350 7.61 3.93 -9.85
C GLY A 350 8.41 4.30 -11.10
N ASN A 351 9.08 5.45 -11.11
CA ASN A 351 9.93 5.87 -12.21
C ASN A 351 11.14 4.94 -12.44
N LEU A 352 11.76 4.45 -11.37
CA LEU A 352 12.90 3.52 -11.43
C LEU A 352 12.46 2.11 -11.86
N LEU A 353 11.28 1.66 -11.38
CA LEU A 353 10.65 0.40 -11.78
C LEU A 353 10.29 0.41 -13.27
N ASP A 354 9.67 1.50 -13.77
CA ASP A 354 9.32 1.64 -15.19
C ASP A 354 10.55 1.73 -16.10
N ALA A 355 11.64 2.29 -15.59
CA ALA A 355 12.91 2.32 -16.30
C ALA A 355 13.68 0.97 -16.26
N GLY A 356 13.16 -0.04 -15.55
CA GLY A 356 13.82 -1.35 -15.38
C GLY A 356 15.13 -1.29 -14.60
N ARG A 357 15.35 -0.23 -13.81
CA ARG A 357 16.60 -0.02 -13.07
C ARG A 357 16.59 -0.65 -11.68
N VAL A 358 15.41 -0.89 -11.12
CA VAL A 358 15.23 -1.54 -9.82
C VAL A 358 14.20 -2.66 -9.91
N THR A 359 14.39 -3.67 -9.06
CA THR A 359 13.43 -4.75 -8.87
C THR A 359 12.73 -4.61 -7.52
N LEU A 360 13.47 -4.27 -6.45
CA LEU A 360 12.92 -4.12 -5.11
C LEU A 360 13.04 -2.68 -4.62
N CYS A 361 12.00 -2.25 -3.92
CA CYS A 361 11.94 -0.94 -3.28
C CYS A 361 11.40 -1.04 -1.86
N GLY A 362 11.83 -0.15 -0.97
CA GLY A 362 11.28 -0.12 0.38
C GLY A 362 11.52 1.17 1.14
N GLU A 363 10.69 1.35 2.15
CA GLU A 363 10.68 2.52 3.03
C GLU A 363 10.73 2.08 4.50
N GLU A 364 11.39 2.86 5.34
CA GLU A 364 11.38 2.63 6.79
C GLU A 364 9.95 2.76 7.39
N SER A 365 9.03 3.38 6.67
CA SER A 365 7.62 3.48 7.00
C SER A 365 6.84 2.17 6.77
N ALA A 366 7.53 1.04 6.62
CA ALA A 366 6.99 -0.31 6.44
C ALA A 366 6.40 -0.61 5.05
N GLY A 367 6.61 0.24 4.07
CA GLY A 367 6.26 -0.03 2.67
C GLY A 367 7.37 -0.80 1.97
N THR A 368 7.05 -1.93 1.34
CA THR A 368 7.98 -2.73 0.55
C THR A 368 7.27 -3.23 -0.71
N GLY A 369 7.96 -3.38 -1.81
CA GLY A 369 7.40 -3.91 -3.04
C GLY A 369 8.46 -4.21 -4.08
N SER A 370 8.03 -4.75 -5.21
CA SER A 370 8.89 -5.05 -6.35
C SER A 370 8.24 -4.58 -7.65
N ASP A 371 8.85 -4.94 -8.76
CA ASP A 371 8.41 -4.61 -10.11
C ASP A 371 7.15 -5.37 -10.58
N HIS A 372 6.62 -6.28 -9.75
CA HIS A 372 5.39 -7.02 -10.03
C HIS A 372 4.17 -6.10 -10.15
N VAL A 373 4.10 -5.07 -9.29
CA VAL A 373 3.10 -3.99 -9.35
C VAL A 373 3.79 -2.62 -9.32
N ARG A 374 3.03 -1.52 -9.22
CA ARG A 374 3.58 -0.15 -9.09
C ARG A 374 3.16 0.53 -7.79
N GLU A 375 2.74 -0.27 -6.83
CA GLU A 375 2.43 0.14 -5.46
C GLU A 375 3.26 -0.69 -4.47
N LYS A 376 3.30 -0.28 -3.22
CA LYS A 376 3.78 -1.11 -2.11
C LYS A 376 2.87 -2.32 -1.96
N ASP A 377 3.40 -3.42 -1.45
CA ASP A 377 2.64 -4.66 -1.28
C ASP A 377 3.06 -5.38 0.00
N GLY A 378 2.19 -5.30 1.02
CA GLY A 378 2.46 -5.88 2.33
C GLY A 378 2.44 -7.40 2.31
N LEU A 379 1.44 -7.99 1.66
CA LEU A 379 1.30 -9.46 1.63
C LEU A 379 2.35 -10.13 0.74
N TRP A 380 2.74 -9.49 -0.36
CA TRP A 380 3.87 -9.93 -1.18
C TRP A 380 5.17 -10.01 -0.33
N ALA A 381 5.45 -8.98 0.49
CA ALA A 381 6.62 -8.99 1.36
C ALA A 381 6.58 -10.15 2.36
N VAL A 382 5.40 -10.45 2.93
CA VAL A 382 5.18 -11.59 3.81
C VAL A 382 5.43 -12.92 3.09
N LEU A 383 4.92 -13.07 1.87
CA LEU A 383 5.14 -14.28 1.06
C LEU A 383 6.60 -14.46 0.66
N LEU A 384 7.33 -13.38 0.35
CA LEU A 384 8.76 -13.46 0.09
C LEU A 384 9.54 -13.89 1.33
N TRP A 385 9.19 -13.36 2.52
CA TRP A 385 9.76 -13.82 3.79
C TRP A 385 9.51 -15.32 4.02
N LEU A 386 8.28 -15.79 3.80
CA LEU A 386 7.92 -17.20 3.95
C LEU A 386 8.71 -18.08 2.95
N ASN A 387 8.84 -17.64 1.69
CA ASN A 387 9.61 -18.36 0.67
C ASN A 387 11.10 -18.49 1.09
N ILE A 388 11.69 -17.40 1.60
CA ILE A 388 13.06 -17.42 2.11
C ILE A 388 13.19 -18.38 3.31
N LEU A 389 12.24 -18.36 4.24
CA LEU A 389 12.19 -19.27 5.39
C LEU A 389 12.09 -20.74 4.96
N ALA A 390 11.24 -21.04 3.97
CA ALA A 390 11.06 -22.39 3.43
C ALA A 390 12.36 -22.93 2.82
N VAL A 391 13.10 -22.11 2.08
CA VAL A 391 14.35 -22.53 1.42
C VAL A 391 15.51 -22.58 2.42
N ARG A 392 15.67 -21.55 3.27
CA ARG A 392 16.81 -21.47 4.18
C ARG A 392 16.70 -22.37 5.40
N LYS A 393 15.49 -22.73 5.82
CA LYS A 393 15.20 -23.59 6.98
C LYS A 393 15.85 -23.07 8.27
N MET A 394 15.85 -21.75 8.44
CA MET A 394 16.40 -21.04 9.60
C MET A 394 15.29 -20.24 10.28
N SER A 395 15.44 -19.96 11.58
CA SER A 395 14.54 -19.02 12.24
C SER A 395 14.78 -17.60 11.72
N VAL A 396 13.77 -16.72 11.85
CA VAL A 396 13.92 -15.27 11.51
C VAL A 396 15.09 -14.65 12.26
N LYS A 397 15.24 -15.01 13.55
CA LYS A 397 16.32 -14.51 14.39
C LYS A 397 17.71 -14.93 13.89
N ASP A 398 17.87 -16.20 13.54
CA ASP A 398 19.15 -16.71 13.03
C ASP A 398 19.46 -16.11 11.66
N MET A 399 18.46 -15.95 10.78
CA MET A 399 18.63 -15.28 9.49
C MET A 399 19.08 -13.83 9.64
N LEU A 400 18.49 -13.07 10.59
CA LEU A 400 18.94 -11.70 10.85
C LEU A 400 20.36 -11.65 11.40
N GLN A 401 20.72 -12.56 12.30
CA GLN A 401 22.08 -12.62 12.84
C GLN A 401 23.11 -12.93 11.74
N ASP A 402 22.81 -13.90 10.88
CA ASP A 402 23.63 -14.23 9.73
C ASP A 402 23.77 -13.05 8.76
N HIS A 403 22.65 -12.37 8.50
CA HIS A 403 22.65 -11.16 7.66
C HIS A 403 23.53 -10.05 8.26
N TRP A 404 23.38 -9.76 9.56
CA TRP A 404 24.21 -8.75 10.23
C TRP A 404 25.70 -9.12 10.30
N GLN A 405 26.01 -10.41 10.40
CA GLN A 405 27.40 -10.88 10.33
C GLN A 405 27.99 -10.68 8.93
N THR A 406 27.18 -10.89 7.89
CA THR A 406 27.61 -10.79 6.49
C THR A 406 27.71 -9.35 6.03
N TYR A 407 26.68 -8.54 6.28
CA TYR A 407 26.53 -7.19 5.71
C TYR A 407 26.73 -6.07 6.74
N GLY A 408 26.86 -6.40 8.02
CA GLY A 408 26.87 -5.43 9.12
C GLY A 408 25.45 -5.03 9.55
N ARG A 409 25.35 -4.46 10.75
CA ARG A 409 24.09 -4.01 11.34
C ARG A 409 23.99 -2.49 11.36
N ASN A 410 22.87 -1.96 10.94
CA ASN A 410 22.51 -0.55 11.12
C ASN A 410 21.69 -0.40 12.41
N TYR A 411 21.97 0.69 13.13
CA TYR A 411 21.19 1.10 14.29
C TYR A 411 20.54 2.44 13.94
N TYR A 412 19.25 2.54 14.06
CA TYR A 412 18.53 3.78 13.83
C TYR A 412 17.37 3.91 14.81
N SER A 413 16.88 5.12 14.97
CA SER A 413 15.64 5.41 15.69
C SER A 413 14.76 6.30 14.84
N ARG A 414 13.46 6.10 14.98
CA ARG A 414 12.43 6.95 14.39
C ARG A 414 11.62 7.56 15.52
N HIS A 415 11.36 8.84 15.42
CA HIS A 415 10.55 9.58 16.38
C HIS A 415 9.35 10.17 15.65
N ASP A 416 8.15 9.67 15.96
CA ASP A 416 6.90 10.14 15.38
C ASP A 416 6.24 11.14 16.32
N TYR A 417 5.80 12.27 15.77
CA TYR A 417 5.09 13.32 16.49
C TYR A 417 3.74 13.51 15.81
N GLU A 418 2.69 13.01 16.44
CA GLU A 418 1.33 13.07 15.92
C GLU A 418 0.52 14.20 16.54
N ALA A 419 -0.46 14.71 15.80
CA ALA A 419 -1.40 15.75 16.23
C ALA A 419 -0.73 17.02 16.82
N VAL A 420 0.47 17.37 16.33
CA VAL A 420 1.18 18.57 16.76
C VAL A 420 0.67 19.81 16.03
N ASP A 421 0.78 20.97 16.70
CA ASP A 421 0.48 22.26 16.07
C ASP A 421 1.37 22.51 14.86
N THR A 422 0.76 22.83 13.72
CA THR A 422 1.48 23.03 12.44
C THR A 422 2.55 24.10 12.52
N ALA A 423 2.30 25.20 13.23
CA ALA A 423 3.27 26.30 13.37
C ALA A 423 4.46 25.88 14.23
N ALA A 424 4.23 25.03 15.26
CA ALA A 424 5.30 24.45 16.08
C ALA A 424 6.14 23.47 15.27
N ALA A 425 5.50 22.58 14.49
CA ALA A 425 6.18 21.64 13.61
C ALA A 425 7.06 22.36 12.56
N ASN A 426 6.51 23.38 11.92
CA ASN A 426 7.26 24.17 10.92
C ASN A 426 8.47 24.89 11.53
N ARG A 427 8.35 25.44 12.77
CA ARG A 427 9.49 26.05 13.48
C ARG A 427 10.57 25.01 13.78
N LEU A 428 10.18 23.83 14.31
CA LEU A 428 11.12 22.75 14.59
C LEU A 428 11.88 22.31 13.32
N MET A 429 11.18 22.13 12.21
CA MET A 429 11.81 21.77 10.94
C MET A 429 12.75 22.85 10.42
N ALA A 430 12.36 24.12 10.52
CA ALA A 430 13.22 25.24 10.14
C ALA A 430 14.50 25.30 11.00
N ASP A 431 14.38 25.10 12.32
CA ASP A 431 15.51 25.11 13.26
C ASP A 431 16.45 23.91 13.03
N LEU A 432 15.92 22.72 12.68
CA LEU A 432 16.73 21.56 12.33
C LEU A 432 17.46 21.78 11.00
N THR A 433 16.74 22.20 9.97
CA THR A 433 17.33 22.47 8.64
C THR A 433 18.46 23.50 8.72
N ALA A 434 18.30 24.55 9.52
CA ALA A 434 19.33 25.56 9.70
C ALA A 434 20.62 25.06 10.39
N LYS A 435 20.58 23.87 11.01
CA LYS A 435 21.72 23.26 11.73
C LYS A 435 22.40 22.14 10.93
N LEU A 436 21.81 21.67 9.82
CA LEU A 436 22.31 20.49 9.09
C LEU A 436 23.78 20.66 8.69
N ASP A 437 24.15 21.80 8.10
CA ASP A 437 25.52 22.07 7.64
C ASP A 437 26.55 22.04 8.77
N ASP A 438 26.13 22.35 10.01
CA ASP A 438 27.00 22.42 11.19
C ASP A 438 27.13 21.06 11.91
N LEU A 439 26.34 20.06 11.57
CA LEU A 439 26.32 18.76 12.26
C LEU A 439 27.46 17.85 11.80
N ALA A 440 27.82 17.85 10.54
CA ALA A 440 28.86 16.96 10.01
C ALA A 440 30.18 17.17 10.73
N GLY A 441 30.79 16.09 11.24
CA GLY A 441 32.01 16.09 12.01
C GLY A 441 31.83 16.34 13.53
N GLN A 442 30.61 16.70 14.01
CA GLN A 442 30.35 16.80 15.43
C GLN A 442 30.31 15.41 16.10
N THR A 443 30.69 15.35 17.37
CA THR A 443 30.73 14.09 18.13
C THR A 443 29.67 14.12 19.23
N PHE A 444 28.84 13.07 19.28
CA PHE A 444 27.82 12.85 20.31
C PHE A 444 28.11 11.50 20.98
N GLY A 445 28.55 11.53 22.23
CA GLY A 445 29.01 10.32 22.93
C GLY A 445 30.21 9.68 22.21
N ALA A 446 30.04 8.44 21.76
CA ALA A 446 31.08 7.70 21.04
C ALA A 446 30.93 7.78 19.48
N CYS A 447 29.91 8.52 19.00
CA CYS A 447 29.62 8.60 17.57
C CYS A 447 29.98 9.97 17.01
N THR A 448 30.56 9.99 15.80
CA THR A 448 30.81 11.21 15.03
C THR A 448 29.83 11.24 13.86
N VAL A 449 29.19 12.39 13.64
CA VAL A 449 28.26 12.59 12.51
C VAL A 449 29.06 12.55 11.21
N ALA A 450 28.75 11.59 10.35
CA ALA A 450 29.40 11.47 9.04
C ALA A 450 28.76 12.42 8.02
N SER A 451 27.45 12.51 7.99
CA SER A 451 26.65 13.39 7.14
C SER A 451 25.35 13.79 7.83
N ALA A 452 24.76 14.90 7.40
CA ALA A 452 23.44 15.35 7.80
C ALA A 452 22.77 16.02 6.60
N ASP A 453 21.56 15.55 6.25
CA ASP A 453 20.79 15.96 5.08
C ASP A 453 19.28 15.79 5.30
#